data_be4c232a15830d33d06cbd2b6a226487
#
_entry.id   be4c232a15830d33d06cbd2b6a226487
#
_cell.length_a   1.000
_cell.length_b   1.000
_cell.length_c   1.000
_cell.angle_alpha   90.00
_cell.angle_beta   90.00
_cell.angle_gamma   90.00
#
_symmetry.space_group_name_H-M   'P 1'
#
loop_
_entity.id
_entity.type
_entity.pdbx_description
1 polymer ?
#
loop_
_entity_poly.entity_id
_entity_poly.type
_entity_poly.pdbx_seq_one_letter_code
_entity_poly.pdbx_strand_id
1 'polypeptide(L)'
;KLVDKVAQFFADEKAAAVIEPSRDGKNGGGSGGTFFDDNGATLGRTPYLADHRVKIPVAVAAIESYGRLFRLVEAHVPVTVQIDVDTRFTGDHEHGYNTIAEIPGTDPKLKNQIVMVGGHLDSWIAGTGATDNGAGTIVAMEAVRILKALGVKPRRTIRIALWTGEEQGLFGSRGYCKQHFGSAPLSTAPDQLALPEFIRRAAGPLEVKPEQKLISAYFNIDNGSGKIRGVYLQGNASVAPIFAQWIAPLKDLGVTTLSMRNTGGTDHLSFDAVGIPGFPFIQDDLAGGTLGRASCRDRV
;
A
#
# COMPACT_ATOMS: atom_id res chain seq x y z
N LYS A 1 6.47 7.13 21.19
CA LYS A 1 6.70 7.59 22.62
C LYS A 1 5.45 7.50 23.49
N LEU A 2 4.27 8.02 23.08
CA LEU A 2 3.09 7.91 23.94
C LEU A 2 2.53 6.49 23.95
N VAL A 3 2.34 5.93 22.78
CA VAL A 3 1.82 4.56 22.61
C VAL A 3 2.69 3.53 23.32
N ASP A 4 4.02 3.64 23.20
CA ASP A 4 4.95 2.72 23.88
C ASP A 4 4.86 2.85 25.41
N LYS A 5 4.64 4.06 25.91
CA LYS A 5 4.38 4.28 27.34
C LYS A 5 3.05 3.69 27.78
N VAL A 6 2.01 3.80 26.94
CA VAL A 6 0.70 3.22 27.24
C VAL A 6 0.76 1.71 27.20
N ALA A 7 1.42 1.13 26.22
CA ALA A 7 1.66 -0.32 26.15
C ALA A 7 2.47 -0.82 27.37
N GLN A 8 3.52 -0.09 27.76
CA GLN A 8 4.31 -0.42 28.95
C GLN A 8 3.49 -0.29 30.22
N PHE A 9 2.67 0.76 30.35
CA PHE A 9 1.77 0.94 31.48
C PHE A 9 0.83 -0.27 31.66
N PHE A 10 0.16 -0.70 30.60
CA PHE A 10 -0.71 -1.87 30.67
C PHE A 10 0.06 -3.17 31.03
N ALA A 11 1.30 -3.30 30.58
CA ALA A 11 2.14 -4.43 30.94
C ALA A 11 2.55 -4.37 32.42
N ASP A 12 2.90 -3.20 32.94
CA ASP A 12 3.30 -2.98 34.34
C ASP A 12 2.12 -3.21 35.29
N GLU A 13 0.91 -2.79 34.89
CA GLU A 13 -0.35 -3.05 35.61
C GLU A 13 -0.86 -4.48 35.44
N LYS A 14 -0.14 -5.34 34.74
CA LYS A 14 -0.48 -6.75 34.49
C LYS A 14 -1.85 -6.93 33.83
N ALA A 15 -2.22 -6.04 32.93
CA ALA A 15 -3.42 -6.20 32.14
C ALA A 15 -3.37 -7.52 31.37
N ALA A 16 -4.43 -8.31 31.45
CA ALA A 16 -4.51 -9.61 30.78
C ALA A 16 -4.60 -9.45 29.25
N ALA A 17 -5.28 -8.43 28.79
CA ALA A 17 -5.40 -8.05 27.38
C ALA A 17 -5.89 -6.60 27.25
N VAL A 18 -5.76 -6.04 26.05
CA VAL A 18 -6.37 -4.76 25.68
C VAL A 18 -7.37 -5.01 24.57
N ILE A 19 -8.54 -4.36 24.67
CA ILE A 19 -9.56 -4.36 23.62
C ILE A 19 -9.63 -2.95 23.05
N GLU A 20 -9.39 -2.81 21.75
CA GLU A 20 -9.49 -1.55 21.03
C GLU A 20 -10.70 -1.54 20.08
N PRO A 21 -11.25 -0.36 19.75
CA PRO A 21 -12.30 -0.26 18.75
C PRO A 21 -11.72 -0.37 17.35
N SER A 22 -12.46 -1.00 16.43
CA SER A 22 -12.17 -0.90 15.00
C SER A 22 -12.28 0.56 14.53
N ARG A 23 -11.31 1.02 13.73
CA ARG A 23 -11.28 2.40 13.21
C ARG A 23 -12.35 2.69 12.17
N ASP A 24 -12.85 1.68 11.53
CA ASP A 24 -13.68 1.84 10.34
C ASP A 24 -15.19 2.03 10.61
N GLY A 25 -15.55 2.25 11.87
CA GLY A 25 -16.94 2.48 12.25
C GLY A 25 -17.64 3.65 11.55
N LYS A 26 -16.90 4.62 11.02
CA LYS A 26 -17.46 5.77 10.29
C LYS A 26 -18.12 5.42 8.96
N ASN A 27 -17.74 4.29 8.36
CA ASN A 27 -18.19 3.90 7.02
C ASN A 27 -19.00 2.60 7.02
N GLY A 28 -19.50 2.18 8.17
CA GLY A 28 -20.27 0.94 8.29
C GLY A 28 -19.43 -0.33 8.09
N GLY A 29 -18.13 -0.23 7.94
CA GLY A 29 -17.27 -1.36 7.66
C GLY A 29 -16.76 -2.11 8.86
N GLY A 30 -16.90 -1.55 10.05
CA GLY A 30 -16.51 -2.20 11.30
C GLY A 30 -17.51 -3.22 11.83
N SER A 31 -18.62 -3.41 11.12
CA SER A 31 -19.59 -4.42 11.47
C SER A 31 -19.07 -5.80 11.12
N GLY A 32 -19.34 -6.74 11.95
CA GLY A 32 -19.18 -8.13 11.63
C GLY A 32 -17.88 -8.77 12.06
N GLY A 33 -17.27 -8.25 13.10
CA GLY A 33 -16.16 -8.95 13.74
C GLY A 33 -15.02 -9.22 12.79
N THR A 34 -14.68 -8.25 11.98
CA THR A 34 -13.50 -8.36 11.14
C THR A 34 -12.30 -8.33 12.05
N PHE A 35 -11.57 -9.38 11.99
CA PHE A 35 -10.62 -9.81 12.98
C PHE A 35 -9.26 -9.15 12.80
N PHE A 36 -9.06 -8.44 11.71
CA PHE A 36 -7.79 -7.86 11.35
C PHE A 36 -8.01 -6.53 10.66
N ASP A 37 -8.26 -5.53 11.46
CA ASP A 37 -7.89 -4.20 11.09
C ASP A 37 -6.61 -3.89 11.85
N ASP A 38 -5.46 -4.23 11.28
CA ASP A 38 -4.17 -3.84 11.83
C ASP A 38 -3.98 -2.33 11.79
N ASN A 39 -4.72 -1.62 10.93
CA ASN A 39 -4.88 -0.18 11.00
C ASN A 39 -5.70 0.27 12.23
N GLY A 40 -6.43 -0.64 12.88
CA GLY A 40 -7.22 -0.37 14.07
C GLY A 40 -6.42 -0.38 15.37
N ALA A 41 -5.43 -1.25 15.47
CA ALA A 41 -4.70 -1.45 16.70
C ALA A 41 -3.67 -0.34 16.95
N THR A 42 -4.02 0.60 17.81
CA THR A 42 -3.10 1.68 18.18
C THR A 42 -1.91 1.16 18.99
N LEU A 43 -2.15 0.17 19.84
CA LEU A 43 -1.10 -0.48 20.65
C LEU A 43 -0.40 -1.61 19.92
N GLY A 44 -1.08 -2.27 19.00
CA GLY A 44 -0.56 -3.37 18.20
C GLY A 44 0.07 -2.93 16.89
N ARG A 45 0.79 -1.82 16.85
CA ARG A 45 1.44 -1.28 15.66
C ARG A 45 2.11 -2.35 14.84
N THR A 46 1.68 -2.51 13.60
CA THR A 46 2.33 -3.40 12.63
C THR A 46 2.80 -4.72 13.26
N PRO A 47 1.88 -5.60 13.66
CA PRO A 47 2.21 -6.82 14.41
C PRO A 47 3.11 -7.78 13.63
N TYR A 48 3.21 -7.62 12.33
CA TYR A 48 4.10 -8.37 11.43
C TYR A 48 5.56 -7.87 11.46
N LEU A 49 5.86 -6.74 12.13
CA LEU A 49 7.24 -6.30 12.34
C LEU A 49 7.74 -6.80 13.70
N ALA A 50 8.80 -7.61 13.69
CA ALA A 50 9.36 -8.21 14.89
C ALA A 50 9.68 -7.22 16.01
N ASP A 51 10.18 -6.04 15.64
CA ASP A 51 10.56 -4.96 16.56
C ASP A 51 9.37 -4.20 17.17
N HIS A 52 8.15 -4.47 16.66
CA HIS A 52 6.93 -3.79 17.09
C HIS A 52 5.99 -4.69 17.90
N ARG A 53 6.47 -5.85 18.34
CA ARG A 53 5.69 -6.79 19.14
C ARG A 53 5.28 -6.17 20.46
N VAL A 54 3.98 -6.21 20.75
CA VAL A 54 3.46 -5.81 22.06
C VAL A 54 3.61 -6.94 23.06
N LYS A 55 3.75 -6.58 24.32
CA LYS A 55 3.97 -7.55 25.41
C LYS A 55 2.69 -8.19 25.97
N ILE A 56 1.54 -7.65 25.58
CA ILE A 56 0.21 -8.08 26.04
C ILE A 56 -0.67 -8.35 24.82
N PRO A 57 -1.61 -9.29 24.90
CA PRO A 57 -2.60 -9.50 23.84
C PRO A 57 -3.40 -8.23 23.56
N VAL A 58 -3.56 -7.90 22.29
CA VAL A 58 -4.42 -6.82 21.82
C VAL A 58 -5.47 -7.40 20.89
N ALA A 59 -6.73 -7.15 21.17
CA ALA A 59 -7.85 -7.53 20.34
C ALA A 59 -8.58 -6.31 19.83
N VAL A 60 -8.98 -6.32 18.56
CA VAL A 60 -9.79 -5.26 17.94
C VAL A 60 -11.23 -5.73 17.88
N ALA A 61 -12.13 -5.02 18.53
CA ALA A 61 -13.56 -5.33 18.53
C ALA A 61 -14.30 -4.50 17.49
N ALA A 62 -15.34 -5.08 16.87
CA ALA A 62 -16.28 -4.32 16.06
C ALA A 62 -16.80 -3.11 16.87
N ILE A 63 -16.95 -1.96 16.20
CA ILE A 63 -17.27 -0.70 16.88
C ILE A 63 -18.58 -0.78 17.70
N GLU A 64 -19.56 -1.53 17.22
CA GLU A 64 -20.85 -1.72 17.93
C GLU A 64 -20.64 -2.51 19.23
N SER A 65 -19.87 -3.57 19.19
CA SER A 65 -19.55 -4.39 20.35
C SER A 65 -18.67 -3.64 21.35
N TYR A 66 -17.65 -2.93 20.84
CA TYR A 66 -16.82 -2.07 21.68
C TYR A 66 -17.66 -0.98 22.37
N GLY A 67 -18.51 -0.26 21.62
CA GLY A 67 -19.37 0.77 22.17
C GLY A 67 -20.37 0.23 23.21
N ARG A 68 -20.84 -1.03 23.07
CA ARG A 68 -21.65 -1.67 24.09
C ARG A 68 -20.85 -1.93 25.36
N LEU A 69 -19.65 -2.51 25.23
CA LEU A 69 -18.77 -2.75 26.38
C LEU A 69 -18.45 -1.44 27.10
N PHE A 70 -18.10 -0.42 26.37
CA PHE A 70 -17.79 0.91 26.92
C PHE A 70 -18.95 1.49 27.74
N ARG A 71 -20.18 1.48 27.20
CA ARG A 71 -21.36 1.97 27.90
C ARG A 71 -21.71 1.16 29.16
N LEU A 72 -21.49 -0.14 29.14
CA LEU A 72 -21.69 -0.98 30.32
C LEU A 72 -20.71 -0.61 31.44
N VAL A 73 -19.43 -0.45 31.08
CA VAL A 73 -18.39 -0.04 32.04
C VAL A 73 -18.67 1.35 32.61
N GLU A 74 -19.06 2.33 31.78
CA GLU A 74 -19.45 3.65 32.25
C GLU A 74 -20.67 3.63 33.20
N ALA A 75 -21.60 2.74 32.94
CA ALA A 75 -22.77 2.52 33.79
C ALA A 75 -22.45 1.69 35.05
N HIS A 76 -21.18 1.37 35.30
CA HIS A 76 -20.73 0.52 36.40
C HIS A 76 -21.37 -0.87 36.43
N VAL A 77 -21.78 -1.38 35.28
CA VAL A 77 -22.26 -2.75 35.15
C VAL A 77 -21.05 -3.67 35.02
N PRO A 78 -20.94 -4.71 35.87
CA PRO A 78 -19.86 -5.67 35.75
C PRO A 78 -19.84 -6.35 34.37
N VAL A 79 -18.68 -6.34 33.73
CA VAL A 79 -18.49 -6.96 32.41
C VAL A 79 -17.38 -8.01 32.52
N THR A 80 -17.66 -9.20 32.02
CA THR A 80 -16.68 -10.24 31.83
C THR A 80 -16.59 -10.57 30.37
N VAL A 81 -15.37 -10.63 29.83
CA VAL A 81 -15.11 -11.04 28.46
C VAL A 81 -14.17 -12.24 28.46
N GLN A 82 -14.38 -13.12 27.52
CA GLN A 82 -13.46 -14.22 27.24
C GLN A 82 -12.75 -13.89 25.93
N ILE A 83 -11.41 -13.95 25.97
CA ILE A 83 -10.57 -13.76 24.78
C ILE A 83 -9.77 -15.04 24.59
N ASP A 84 -9.89 -15.63 23.42
CA ASP A 84 -9.14 -16.80 23.01
C ASP A 84 -8.30 -16.42 21.79
N VAL A 85 -6.97 -16.41 21.94
CA VAL A 85 -6.02 -16.00 20.91
C VAL A 85 -4.93 -17.06 20.81
N ASP A 86 -4.88 -17.74 19.68
CA ASP A 86 -3.81 -18.68 19.34
C ASP A 86 -3.07 -18.17 18.10
N THR A 87 -2.08 -17.32 18.32
CA THR A 87 -1.23 -16.76 17.27
C THR A 87 0.23 -17.03 17.55
N ARG A 88 0.99 -17.29 16.48
CA ARG A 88 2.44 -17.48 16.56
C ARG A 88 3.13 -16.78 15.41
N PHE A 89 4.33 -16.29 15.65
CA PHE A 89 5.22 -15.84 14.57
C PHE A 89 5.84 -17.08 13.91
N THR A 90 5.80 -17.14 12.60
CA THR A 90 6.26 -18.29 11.82
C THR A 90 7.78 -18.34 11.65
N GLY A 91 8.47 -17.23 11.86
CA GLY A 91 9.93 -17.13 11.85
C GLY A 91 10.42 -15.94 11.05
N ASP A 92 11.73 -15.72 11.09
CA ASP A 92 12.37 -14.53 10.47
C ASP A 92 12.83 -14.79 9.02
N HIS A 93 12.48 -15.93 8.42
CA HIS A 93 13.00 -16.35 7.12
C HIS A 93 11.93 -16.46 6.02
N GLU A 94 10.77 -15.87 6.22
CA GLU A 94 9.75 -15.85 5.19
C GLU A 94 10.04 -14.74 4.18
N HIS A 95 10.06 -15.12 2.90
CA HIS A 95 10.31 -14.20 1.80
C HIS A 95 9.04 -13.99 0.99
N GLY A 96 8.72 -12.73 0.69
CA GLY A 96 7.78 -12.37 -0.35
C GLY A 96 8.48 -12.30 -1.71
N TYR A 97 7.74 -12.53 -2.79
CA TYR A 97 8.27 -12.53 -4.14
C TYR A 97 7.52 -11.55 -5.02
N ASN A 98 8.25 -10.70 -5.74
CA ASN A 98 7.69 -9.90 -6.80
C ASN A 98 7.68 -10.68 -8.11
N THR A 99 6.64 -10.50 -8.92
CA THR A 99 6.58 -11.09 -10.26
C THR A 99 6.96 -10.04 -11.29
N ILE A 100 8.02 -10.31 -12.06
CA ILE A 100 8.56 -9.38 -13.06
C ILE A 100 8.55 -10.04 -14.43
N ALA A 101 8.07 -9.31 -15.44
CA ALA A 101 8.15 -9.76 -16.83
C ALA A 101 8.42 -8.57 -17.77
N GLU A 102 8.90 -8.85 -18.98
CA GLU A 102 9.30 -7.82 -19.95
C GLU A 102 8.84 -8.10 -21.37
N ILE A 103 8.58 -7.02 -22.11
CA ILE A 103 8.63 -6.97 -23.56
C ILE A 103 9.91 -6.22 -23.90
N PRO A 104 10.92 -6.89 -24.49
CA PRO A 104 12.20 -6.27 -24.79
C PRO A 104 12.09 -5.10 -25.78
N GLY A 105 12.83 -4.05 -25.53
CA GLY A 105 12.98 -2.93 -26.45
C GLY A 105 13.74 -3.33 -27.72
N THR A 106 13.44 -2.64 -28.81
CA THR A 106 14.01 -2.96 -30.14
C THR A 106 14.90 -1.87 -30.71
N ASP A 107 14.83 -0.65 -30.19
CA ASP A 107 15.68 0.45 -30.65
C ASP A 107 17.11 0.27 -30.14
N PRO A 108 18.11 0.27 -31.02
CA PRO A 108 19.51 0.04 -30.63
C PRO A 108 20.05 0.96 -29.54
N LYS A 109 19.52 2.20 -29.47
CA LYS A 109 19.95 3.22 -28.49
C LYS A 109 19.11 3.23 -27.23
N LEU A 110 17.83 2.82 -27.30
CA LEU A 110 16.86 2.97 -26.23
C LEU A 110 16.41 1.66 -25.58
N LYS A 111 16.76 0.51 -26.17
CA LYS A 111 16.30 -0.80 -25.69
C LYS A 111 16.63 -1.11 -24.22
N ASN A 112 17.69 -0.52 -23.70
CA ASN A 112 18.09 -0.67 -22.30
C ASN A 112 17.37 0.30 -21.37
N GLN A 113 16.64 1.29 -21.89
CA GLN A 113 15.76 2.13 -21.08
C GLN A 113 14.44 1.39 -20.85
N ILE A 114 13.87 1.58 -19.69
CA ILE A 114 12.73 0.80 -19.20
C ILE A 114 11.58 1.75 -18.85
N VAL A 115 10.38 1.39 -19.28
CA VAL A 115 9.12 1.95 -18.81
C VAL A 115 8.44 0.85 -17.99
N MET A 116 8.05 1.16 -16.77
CA MET A 116 7.43 0.18 -15.88
C MET A 116 5.95 0.45 -15.67
N VAL A 117 5.18 -0.62 -15.54
CA VAL A 117 3.77 -0.61 -15.14
C VAL A 117 3.55 -1.70 -14.11
N GLY A 118 2.66 -1.47 -13.15
CA GLY A 118 2.36 -2.49 -12.15
C GLY A 118 1.32 -2.09 -11.13
N GLY A 119 1.17 -2.95 -10.16
CA GLY A 119 0.35 -2.86 -8.98
C GLY A 119 0.71 -3.99 -8.05
N HIS A 120 0.13 -4.03 -6.84
CA HIS A 120 0.43 -5.10 -5.91
C HIS A 120 -0.50 -6.31 -6.08
N LEU A 121 0.01 -7.47 -5.70
CA LEU A 121 -0.67 -8.77 -5.79
C LEU A 121 -1.27 -9.23 -4.47
N ASP A 122 -0.71 -8.74 -3.37
CA ASP A 122 -1.16 -9.12 -2.05
C ASP A 122 -2.46 -8.41 -1.67
N SER A 123 -3.07 -8.90 -0.62
CA SER A 123 -4.27 -8.36 -0.01
C SER A 123 -4.31 -8.78 1.46
N TRP A 124 -5.23 -8.19 2.21
CA TRP A 124 -5.47 -8.59 3.58
C TRP A 124 -6.07 -10.00 3.69
N ILE A 125 -5.75 -10.71 4.78
CA ILE A 125 -6.18 -12.10 5.02
C ILE A 125 -7.71 -12.26 4.96
N ALA A 126 -8.45 -11.26 5.43
CA ALA A 126 -9.92 -11.31 5.44
C ALA A 126 -10.58 -10.83 4.14
N GLY A 127 -9.80 -10.31 3.20
CA GLY A 127 -10.27 -9.81 1.90
C GLY A 127 -10.04 -10.82 0.78
N THR A 128 -10.77 -10.66 -0.31
CA THR A 128 -10.53 -11.44 -1.54
C THR A 128 -9.45 -10.83 -2.41
N GLY A 129 -9.09 -9.56 -2.17
CA GLY A 129 -8.16 -8.80 -3.00
C GLY A 129 -8.67 -8.51 -4.41
N ALA A 130 -9.96 -8.70 -4.67
CA ALA A 130 -10.50 -8.54 -6.02
C ALA A 130 -10.41 -7.10 -6.50
N THR A 131 -10.71 -6.15 -5.63
CA THR A 131 -10.62 -4.72 -5.92
C THR A 131 -9.25 -4.18 -5.57
N ASP A 132 -8.81 -4.43 -4.35
CA ASP A 132 -7.53 -4.01 -3.80
C ASP A 132 -6.60 -5.22 -3.60
N ASN A 133 -5.65 -5.52 -4.54
CA ASN A 133 -5.51 -4.77 -5.79
C ASN A 133 -5.52 -5.72 -7.01
N GLY A 134 -6.38 -6.74 -6.99
CA GLY A 134 -6.59 -7.62 -8.14
C GLY A 134 -7.00 -6.85 -9.39
N ALA A 135 -7.85 -5.82 -9.25
CA ALA A 135 -8.27 -4.98 -10.36
C ALA A 135 -7.09 -4.28 -11.03
N GLY A 136 -6.22 -3.61 -10.27
CA GLY A 136 -5.05 -2.93 -10.82
C GLY A 136 -4.05 -3.89 -11.44
N THR A 137 -3.79 -5.01 -10.76
CA THR A 137 -2.93 -6.08 -11.26
C THR A 137 -3.41 -6.62 -12.61
N ILE A 138 -4.71 -6.94 -12.73
CA ILE A 138 -5.28 -7.47 -13.98
C ILE A 138 -5.22 -6.43 -15.10
N VAL A 139 -5.48 -5.17 -14.82
CA VAL A 139 -5.36 -4.09 -15.83
C VAL A 139 -3.92 -3.97 -16.33
N ALA A 140 -2.92 -4.01 -15.44
CA ALA A 140 -1.51 -3.98 -15.82
C ALA A 140 -1.13 -5.19 -16.68
N MET A 141 -1.56 -6.39 -16.26
CA MET A 141 -1.31 -7.63 -17.02
C MET A 141 -1.98 -7.60 -18.40
N GLU A 142 -3.23 -7.15 -18.47
CA GLU A 142 -3.96 -7.08 -19.73
C GLU A 142 -3.35 -6.06 -20.70
N ALA A 143 -2.90 -4.91 -20.20
CA ALA A 143 -2.19 -3.94 -21.02
C ALA A 143 -0.94 -4.56 -21.69
N VAL A 144 -0.13 -5.26 -20.92
CA VAL A 144 1.07 -5.93 -21.45
C VAL A 144 0.70 -7.09 -22.38
N ARG A 145 -0.36 -7.85 -22.05
CA ARG A 145 -0.88 -8.92 -22.92
C ARG A 145 -1.32 -8.39 -24.28
N ILE A 146 -2.05 -7.27 -24.32
CA ILE A 146 -2.51 -6.63 -25.56
C ILE A 146 -1.30 -6.19 -26.38
N LEU A 147 -0.34 -5.50 -25.79
CA LEU A 147 0.88 -5.08 -26.49
C LEU A 147 1.63 -6.27 -27.10
N LYS A 148 1.73 -7.36 -26.37
CA LYS A 148 2.35 -8.59 -26.83
C LYS A 148 1.56 -9.24 -27.97
N ALA A 149 0.24 -9.35 -27.84
CA ALA A 149 -0.64 -9.96 -28.85
C ALA A 149 -0.64 -9.18 -30.16
N LEU A 150 -0.57 -7.84 -30.09
CA LEU A 150 -0.46 -6.97 -31.26
C LEU A 150 0.95 -7.02 -31.92
N GLY A 151 1.90 -7.74 -31.35
CA GLY A 151 3.26 -7.80 -31.86
C GLY A 151 4.01 -6.47 -31.82
N VAL A 152 3.64 -5.57 -30.88
CA VAL A 152 4.26 -4.27 -30.74
C VAL A 152 5.77 -4.42 -30.57
N LYS A 153 6.53 -3.63 -31.32
CA LYS A 153 7.99 -3.53 -31.21
C LYS A 153 8.36 -2.24 -30.47
N PRO A 154 8.33 -2.22 -29.13
CA PRO A 154 8.59 -1.00 -28.39
C PRO A 154 10.04 -0.56 -28.56
N ARG A 155 10.28 0.73 -28.60
CA ARG A 155 11.65 1.26 -28.66
C ARG A 155 12.40 1.00 -27.35
N ARG A 156 11.73 1.19 -26.20
CA ARG A 156 12.23 0.89 -24.85
C ARG A 156 11.66 -0.43 -24.38
N THR A 157 12.34 -1.08 -23.47
CA THR A 157 11.80 -2.24 -22.74
C THR A 157 10.59 -1.81 -21.91
N ILE A 158 9.50 -2.58 -22.01
CA ILE A 158 8.33 -2.44 -21.15
C ILE A 158 8.41 -3.51 -20.08
N ARG A 159 8.45 -3.13 -18.82
CA ARG A 159 8.52 -4.04 -17.68
C ARG A 159 7.21 -3.97 -16.91
N ILE A 160 6.58 -5.11 -16.66
CA ILE A 160 5.52 -5.24 -15.68
C ILE A 160 6.12 -5.73 -14.37
N ALA A 161 5.66 -5.18 -13.27
CA ALA A 161 6.03 -5.60 -11.93
C ALA A 161 4.77 -5.72 -11.08
N LEU A 162 4.59 -6.89 -10.47
CA LEU A 162 3.51 -7.16 -9.53
C LEU A 162 4.15 -7.37 -8.15
N TRP A 163 3.77 -6.48 -7.22
CA TRP A 163 4.44 -6.34 -5.95
C TRP A 163 3.81 -7.23 -4.89
N THR A 164 4.60 -7.62 -3.90
CA THR A 164 4.15 -8.32 -2.71
C THR A 164 4.31 -7.43 -1.48
N GLY A 165 3.47 -7.64 -0.48
CA GLY A 165 3.57 -6.95 0.81
C GLY A 165 3.39 -5.44 0.73
N GLU A 166 2.54 -4.97 -0.17
CA GLU A 166 2.16 -3.56 -0.27
C GLU A 166 1.41 -3.15 0.98
N GLU A 167 0.38 -3.90 1.33
CA GLU A 167 -0.54 -3.67 2.43
C GLU A 167 0.17 -3.60 3.80
N GLN A 168 1.30 -4.28 3.93
CA GLN A 168 2.10 -4.29 5.15
C GLN A 168 3.20 -3.21 5.16
N GLY A 169 3.32 -2.40 4.11
CA GLY A 169 4.25 -1.27 4.05
C GLY A 169 5.16 -1.22 2.84
N LEU A 170 4.65 -1.54 1.67
CA LEU A 170 5.33 -1.45 0.36
C LEU A 170 6.59 -2.33 0.28
N PHE A 171 6.60 -3.49 0.96
CA PHE A 171 7.84 -4.26 1.12
C PHE A 171 8.43 -4.71 -0.21
N GLY A 172 7.59 -5.17 -1.14
CA GLY A 172 8.04 -5.65 -2.43
C GLY A 172 8.66 -4.57 -3.30
N SER A 173 7.96 -3.47 -3.50
CA SER A 173 8.46 -2.36 -4.33
C SER A 173 9.66 -1.65 -3.68
N ARG A 174 9.67 -1.48 -2.36
CA ARG A 174 10.80 -0.89 -1.62
C ARG A 174 12.03 -1.77 -1.69
N GLY A 175 11.86 -3.08 -1.46
CA GLY A 175 12.95 -4.05 -1.58
C GLY A 175 13.56 -4.02 -2.98
N TYR A 176 12.70 -3.99 -4.00
CA TYR A 176 13.13 -3.90 -5.39
C TYR A 176 13.87 -2.59 -5.69
N CYS A 177 13.33 -1.45 -5.30
CA CYS A 177 13.98 -0.15 -5.48
C CYS A 177 15.33 -0.10 -4.76
N LYS A 178 15.40 -0.57 -3.53
CA LYS A 178 16.65 -0.66 -2.76
C LYS A 178 17.69 -1.56 -3.43
N GLN A 179 17.25 -2.68 -3.99
CA GLN A 179 18.14 -3.64 -4.65
C GLN A 179 18.68 -3.11 -5.98
N HIS A 180 17.86 -2.43 -6.77
CA HIS A 180 18.18 -2.08 -8.16
C HIS A 180 18.51 -0.60 -8.37
N PHE A 181 17.86 0.32 -7.65
CA PHE A 181 17.89 1.75 -8.00
C PHE A 181 18.60 2.62 -6.98
N GLY A 182 18.54 2.27 -5.71
CA GLY A 182 19.20 3.02 -4.67
C GLY A 182 18.42 3.05 -3.36
N SER A 183 19.00 3.69 -2.35
CA SER A 183 18.34 3.92 -1.07
C SER A 183 18.97 5.10 -0.33
N ALA A 184 18.21 5.76 0.51
CA ALA A 184 18.76 6.67 1.51
C ALA A 184 18.77 5.98 2.87
N PRO A 185 19.79 6.22 3.70
CA PRO A 185 19.78 5.75 5.08
C PRO A 185 18.58 6.35 5.81
N LEU A 186 17.90 5.55 6.62
CA LEU A 186 16.77 6.01 7.41
C LEU A 186 17.21 6.54 8.77
N SER A 187 16.51 7.53 9.26
CA SER A 187 16.79 8.11 10.58
C SER A 187 16.58 7.09 11.69
N THR A 188 17.59 6.99 12.56
CA THR A 188 17.58 6.19 13.78
C THR A 188 17.19 7.01 15.03
N ALA A 189 16.75 8.26 14.85
CA ALA A 189 16.26 9.07 15.96
C ALA A 189 15.09 8.38 16.66
N PRO A 190 14.97 8.47 17.99
CA PRO A 190 13.95 7.73 18.76
C PRO A 190 12.50 7.98 18.33
N ASP A 191 12.20 9.19 17.82
CA ASP A 191 10.89 9.52 17.26
C ASP A 191 10.64 8.86 15.91
N GLN A 192 11.71 8.60 15.14
CA GLN A 192 11.63 7.94 13.84
C GLN A 192 11.61 6.42 13.96
N LEU A 193 12.36 5.85 14.90
CA LEU A 193 12.32 4.41 15.16
C LEU A 193 10.93 3.90 15.57
N ALA A 194 10.11 4.79 16.13
CA ALA A 194 8.72 4.48 16.46
C ALA A 194 7.77 4.49 15.22
N LEU A 195 8.27 4.79 14.03
CA LEU A 195 7.50 4.84 12.80
C LEU A 195 7.86 3.64 11.90
N PRO A 196 6.90 3.12 11.12
CA PRO A 196 7.20 2.19 10.05
C PRO A 196 8.26 2.77 9.09
N GLU A 197 9.12 1.92 8.55
CA GLU A 197 10.23 2.38 7.72
C GLU A 197 9.82 3.26 6.54
N PHE A 198 8.67 2.97 5.92
CA PHE A 198 8.20 3.68 4.73
C PHE A 198 7.81 5.15 4.96
N ILE A 199 7.65 5.55 6.23
CA ILE A 199 7.38 6.95 6.60
C ILE A 199 8.50 7.59 7.41
N ARG A 200 9.61 6.85 7.66
CA ARG A 200 10.79 7.41 8.33
C ARG A 200 11.49 8.42 7.44
N ARG A 201 11.99 9.48 8.04
CA ARG A 201 12.79 10.48 7.33
C ARG A 201 14.14 9.90 6.91
N ALA A 202 14.60 10.30 5.73
CA ALA A 202 15.98 10.06 5.32
C ALA A 202 16.96 10.75 6.30
N ALA A 203 18.04 10.08 6.63
CA ALA A 203 19.12 10.59 7.50
C ALA A 203 20.37 10.96 6.71
N GLY A 204 20.34 10.79 5.40
CA GLY A 204 21.49 11.08 4.54
C GLY A 204 21.08 11.22 3.08
N PRO A 205 22.02 11.48 2.19
CA PRO A 205 21.76 11.58 0.77
C PRO A 205 21.28 10.25 0.18
N LEU A 206 20.54 10.35 -0.91
CA LEU A 206 20.19 9.19 -1.71
C LEU A 206 21.42 8.62 -2.41
N GLU A 207 21.72 7.36 -2.14
CA GLU A 207 22.76 6.59 -2.84
C GLU A 207 22.13 5.91 -4.05
N VAL A 208 22.41 6.44 -5.24
CA VAL A 208 21.81 6.01 -6.50
C VAL A 208 22.65 4.92 -7.15
N LYS A 209 22.01 3.88 -7.61
CA LYS A 209 22.64 2.79 -8.41
C LYS A 209 22.55 3.09 -9.91
N PRO A 210 23.47 2.52 -10.73
CA PRO A 210 23.49 2.76 -12.17
C PRO A 210 22.19 2.42 -12.90
N GLU A 211 21.47 1.38 -12.45
CA GLU A 211 20.21 0.95 -13.06
C GLU A 211 19.08 1.97 -12.92
N GLN A 212 19.14 2.85 -11.90
CA GLN A 212 18.13 3.91 -11.70
C GLN A 212 17.96 4.79 -12.95
N LYS A 213 19.06 5.12 -13.61
CA LYS A 213 19.06 5.97 -14.82
C LYS A 213 18.40 5.30 -16.04
N LEU A 214 18.19 4.00 -15.99
CA LEU A 214 17.53 3.26 -17.06
C LEU A 214 16.01 3.34 -16.98
N ILE A 215 15.45 3.65 -15.82
CA ILE A 215 14.00 3.72 -15.64
C ILE A 215 13.49 5.10 -16.03
N SER A 216 12.63 5.14 -17.04
CA SER A 216 12.02 6.39 -17.51
C SER A 216 10.87 6.85 -16.62
N ALA A 217 10.00 5.93 -16.22
CA ALA A 217 8.88 6.17 -15.31
C ALA A 217 8.28 4.84 -14.84
N TYR A 218 7.57 4.88 -13.72
CA TYR A 218 6.71 3.81 -13.23
C TYR A 218 5.25 4.26 -13.20
N PHE A 219 4.36 3.45 -13.78
CA PHE A 219 2.92 3.67 -13.78
C PHE A 219 2.24 2.70 -12.84
N ASN A 220 1.56 3.24 -11.83
CA ASN A 220 0.94 2.48 -10.76
C ASN A 220 -0.59 2.48 -10.87
N ILE A 221 -1.21 1.31 -10.68
CA ILE A 221 -2.67 1.17 -10.72
C ILE A 221 -3.12 0.62 -9.37
N ASP A 222 -3.65 1.52 -8.52
CA ASP A 222 -4.00 1.19 -7.14
C ASP A 222 -4.82 2.30 -6.45
N ASN A 223 -5.61 3.06 -7.20
CA ASN A 223 -6.37 4.17 -6.64
C ASN A 223 -7.88 4.06 -6.95
N GLY A 224 -8.40 2.88 -6.82
CA GLY A 224 -9.80 2.56 -7.07
C GLY A 224 -9.96 1.40 -8.04
N SER A 225 -11.19 1.00 -8.27
CA SER A 225 -11.54 -0.16 -9.10
C SER A 225 -12.40 0.19 -10.31
N GLY A 226 -12.78 1.45 -10.40
CA GLY A 226 -13.61 1.95 -11.47
C GLY A 226 -12.81 2.44 -12.68
N LYS A 227 -13.50 3.15 -13.54
CA LYS A 227 -12.96 3.65 -14.81
C LYS A 227 -11.80 4.62 -14.58
N ILE A 228 -10.73 4.47 -15.35
CA ILE A 228 -9.61 5.42 -15.35
C ILE A 228 -10.09 6.76 -15.92
N ARG A 229 -9.83 7.84 -15.18
CA ARG A 229 -10.21 9.22 -15.52
C ARG A 229 -9.02 10.10 -15.85
N GLY A 230 -7.82 9.69 -15.49
CA GLY A 230 -6.62 10.47 -15.71
C GLY A 230 -5.44 9.99 -14.90
N VAL A 231 -4.52 10.92 -14.61
CA VAL A 231 -3.25 10.64 -13.97
C VAL A 231 -2.94 11.67 -12.89
N TYR A 232 -2.42 11.21 -11.76
CA TYR A 232 -1.78 12.06 -10.75
C TYR A 232 -0.33 12.32 -11.17
N LEU A 233 0.03 13.59 -11.28
CA LEU A 233 1.37 14.01 -11.72
C LEU A 233 2.38 14.11 -10.57
N GLN A 234 1.97 13.83 -9.35
CA GLN A 234 2.81 13.83 -8.15
C GLN A 234 3.63 15.12 -8.00
N GLY A 235 2.99 16.29 -8.22
CA GLY A 235 3.65 17.59 -8.15
C GLY A 235 4.56 17.94 -9.34
N ASN A 236 4.77 17.03 -10.28
CA ASN A 236 5.67 17.23 -11.42
C ASN A 236 4.97 17.98 -12.57
N ALA A 237 4.97 19.30 -12.53
CA ALA A 237 4.37 20.14 -13.56
C ALA A 237 5.02 19.97 -14.94
N SER A 238 6.28 19.60 -15.00
CA SER A 238 7.03 19.49 -16.26
C SER A 238 6.51 18.40 -17.18
N VAL A 239 5.84 17.38 -16.65
CA VAL A 239 5.27 16.29 -17.45
C VAL A 239 3.83 16.56 -17.91
N ALA A 240 3.17 17.60 -17.40
CA ALA A 240 1.78 17.89 -17.73
C ALA A 240 1.53 18.03 -19.24
N PRO A 241 2.35 18.75 -20.04
CA PRO A 241 2.15 18.83 -21.48
C PRO A 241 2.28 17.47 -22.19
N ILE A 242 3.13 16.59 -21.68
CA ILE A 242 3.34 15.24 -22.23
C ILE A 242 2.08 14.41 -22.00
N PHE A 243 1.61 14.36 -20.75
CA PHE A 243 0.40 13.62 -20.40
C PHE A 243 -0.84 14.18 -21.10
N ALA A 244 -0.94 15.50 -21.27
CA ALA A 244 -2.03 16.12 -22.01
C ALA A 244 -2.12 15.60 -23.45
N GLN A 245 -0.98 15.45 -24.12
CA GLN A 245 -0.93 14.86 -25.47
C GLN A 245 -1.31 13.37 -25.45
N TRP A 246 -0.84 12.61 -24.45
CA TRP A 246 -1.10 11.17 -24.37
C TRP A 246 -2.56 10.84 -24.07
N ILE A 247 -3.23 11.62 -23.23
CA ILE A 247 -4.64 11.37 -22.90
C ILE A 247 -5.62 11.98 -23.90
N ALA A 248 -5.20 12.91 -24.74
CA ALA A 248 -6.07 13.57 -25.72
C ALA A 248 -6.88 12.59 -26.60
N PRO A 249 -6.30 11.49 -27.14
CA PRO A 249 -7.05 10.49 -27.90
C PRO A 249 -8.04 9.67 -27.06
N LEU A 250 -7.92 9.71 -25.73
CA LEU A 250 -8.73 8.93 -24.81
C LEU A 250 -9.91 9.73 -24.23
N LYS A 251 -10.14 10.96 -24.73
CA LYS A 251 -11.18 11.85 -24.24
C LYS A 251 -12.57 11.22 -24.31
N ASP A 252 -12.88 10.56 -25.41
CA ASP A 252 -14.18 9.91 -25.61
C ASP A 252 -14.39 8.70 -24.67
N LEU A 253 -13.30 8.16 -24.14
CA LEU A 253 -13.32 7.16 -23.08
C LEU A 253 -13.46 7.77 -21.69
N GLY A 254 -13.47 9.11 -21.57
CA GLY A 254 -13.61 9.84 -20.32
C GLY A 254 -12.31 10.01 -19.55
N VAL A 255 -11.15 9.83 -20.20
CA VAL A 255 -9.83 10.08 -19.61
C VAL A 255 -9.44 11.53 -19.94
N THR A 256 -9.70 12.45 -19.02
CA THR A 256 -9.55 13.89 -19.27
C THR A 256 -8.82 14.64 -18.17
N THR A 257 -8.50 13.99 -17.05
CA THR A 257 -8.03 14.65 -15.83
C THR A 257 -6.52 14.50 -15.67
N LEU A 258 -5.84 15.61 -15.47
CA LEU A 258 -4.48 15.66 -14.95
C LEU A 258 -4.49 16.39 -13.62
N SER A 259 -4.00 15.75 -12.57
CA SER A 259 -4.00 16.31 -11.23
C SER A 259 -2.58 16.53 -10.74
N MET A 260 -2.30 17.75 -10.27
CA MET A 260 -1.03 18.07 -9.60
C MET A 260 -0.97 17.56 -8.16
N ARG A 261 -2.06 17.00 -7.65
CA ARG A 261 -2.08 16.45 -6.28
C ARG A 261 -1.14 15.25 -6.20
N ASN A 262 -0.51 15.14 -5.04
CA ASN A 262 0.13 13.90 -4.65
C ASN A 262 -0.93 12.95 -4.08
N THR A 263 -0.87 11.70 -4.49
CA THR A 263 -1.52 10.62 -3.78
C THR A 263 -0.46 9.86 -2.99
N GLY A 264 -0.87 9.19 -1.94
CA GLY A 264 0.04 8.46 -1.05
C GLY A 264 -0.42 7.02 -0.87
N GLY A 265 0.35 6.26 -0.13
CA GLY A 265 -0.05 4.97 0.39
C GLY A 265 0.12 3.79 -0.56
N THR A 266 0.81 3.93 -1.71
CA THR A 266 1.02 2.80 -2.63
C THR A 266 2.40 2.82 -3.30
N ASP A 267 2.70 1.79 -4.08
CA ASP A 267 4.04 1.39 -4.57
C ASP A 267 4.83 2.45 -5.34
N HIS A 268 4.15 3.42 -6.00
CA HIS A 268 4.84 4.51 -6.68
C HIS A 268 5.74 5.32 -5.74
N LEU A 269 5.41 5.38 -4.44
CA LEU A 269 6.23 6.07 -3.44
C LEU A 269 7.63 5.47 -3.30
N SER A 270 7.77 4.17 -3.53
CA SER A 270 9.07 3.50 -3.53
C SER A 270 9.98 4.00 -4.65
N PHE A 271 9.39 4.33 -5.80
CA PHE A 271 10.09 4.89 -6.96
C PHE A 271 10.40 6.37 -6.75
N ASP A 272 9.42 7.15 -6.29
CA ASP A 272 9.62 8.56 -5.97
C ASP A 272 10.76 8.75 -4.94
N ALA A 273 10.83 7.87 -3.94
CA ALA A 273 11.89 7.90 -2.92
C ALA A 273 13.30 7.71 -3.47
N VAL A 274 13.46 7.13 -4.66
CA VAL A 274 14.75 6.93 -5.33
C VAL A 274 14.90 7.83 -6.56
N GLY A 275 14.05 8.85 -6.70
CA GLY A 275 14.13 9.84 -7.79
C GLY A 275 13.65 9.33 -9.16
N ILE A 276 12.86 8.27 -9.19
CA ILE A 276 12.20 7.78 -10.40
C ILE A 276 10.76 8.27 -10.38
N PRO A 277 10.27 8.95 -11.44
CA PRO A 277 8.88 9.41 -11.47
C PRO A 277 7.88 8.27 -11.39
N GLY A 278 7.02 8.29 -10.36
CA GLY A 278 5.92 7.36 -10.17
C GLY A 278 4.58 8.05 -10.46
N PHE A 279 3.75 7.47 -11.34
CA PHE A 279 2.49 8.07 -11.76
C PHE A 279 1.30 7.14 -11.49
N PRO A 280 0.53 7.39 -10.44
CA PRO A 280 -0.73 6.68 -10.19
C PRO A 280 -1.84 7.17 -11.12
N PHE A 281 -2.73 6.24 -11.51
CA PHE A 281 -3.93 6.60 -12.25
C PHE A 281 -5.03 7.11 -11.33
N ILE A 282 -5.85 8.01 -11.84
CA ILE A 282 -7.10 8.45 -11.21
C ILE A 282 -8.19 7.48 -11.66
N GLN A 283 -8.84 6.82 -10.72
CA GLN A 283 -9.91 5.86 -10.99
C GLN A 283 -11.20 6.31 -10.30
N ASP A 284 -12.34 5.98 -10.91
CA ASP A 284 -13.62 6.15 -10.24
C ASP A 284 -13.75 5.17 -9.08
N ASP A 285 -14.49 5.56 -8.07
CA ASP A 285 -15.00 4.63 -7.09
C ASP A 285 -16.09 3.75 -7.75
N LEU A 286 -16.24 2.51 -7.31
CA LEU A 286 -17.38 1.69 -7.69
C LEU A 286 -18.68 2.35 -7.21
N ALA A 287 -19.66 2.42 -8.09
CA ALA A 287 -20.93 3.09 -7.84
C ALA A 287 -21.59 2.55 -6.55
N GLY A 288 -21.81 3.44 -5.58
CA GLY A 288 -22.58 3.12 -4.38
C GLY A 288 -21.88 3.38 -3.05
N GLY A 289 -20.68 3.90 -3.01
CA GLY A 289 -20.05 4.20 -1.72
C GLY A 289 -18.74 4.92 -1.79
N THR A 290 -18.44 5.61 -0.75
CA THR A 290 -17.15 6.11 -0.34
C THR A 290 -16.13 4.97 -0.11
N LEU A 291 -16.03 4.05 -1.06
CA LEU A 291 -15.05 2.97 -1.08
C LEU A 291 -13.74 3.44 -1.72
N GLY A 292 -13.38 4.67 -1.47
CA GLY A 292 -12.13 5.25 -1.91
C GLY A 292 -10.90 4.75 -1.17
N ARG A 293 -11.04 3.65 -0.46
CA ARG A 293 -9.99 2.80 0.07
C ARG A 293 -10.65 1.45 0.33
N ALA A 294 -10.75 0.66 -0.68
CA ALA A 294 -11.29 -0.69 -0.59
C ALA A 294 -10.23 -1.65 -0.05
N SER A 295 -9.66 -1.33 1.10
CA SER A 295 -8.98 -2.34 1.88
C SER A 295 -10.01 -3.34 2.38
N CYS A 296 -9.85 -4.59 2.10
CA CYS A 296 -10.53 -5.74 2.73
C CYS A 296 -12.07 -5.79 2.69
N ARG A 297 -12.76 -4.96 1.88
CA ARG A 297 -14.21 -4.86 1.98
C ARG A 297 -15.01 -5.60 0.92
N ASP A 298 -14.34 -6.23 -0.01
CA ASP A 298 -15.01 -7.10 -0.98
C ASP A 298 -15.39 -8.41 -0.29
N ARG A 299 -16.46 -8.34 0.50
CA ARG A 299 -17.12 -9.52 1.02
C ARG A 299 -18.00 -10.10 -0.06
N VAL A 300 -17.78 -11.36 -0.36
CA VAL A 300 -18.75 -12.21 -1.05
C VAL A 300 -19.94 -12.44 -0.14
#